data_b5b4d96f20f5f2c265b7640eb96042b3
#
_entry.id   b5b4d96f20f5f2c265b7640eb96042b3
#
_cell.length_a   1.000
_cell.length_b   1.000
_cell.length_c   1.000
_cell.angle_alpha   90.00
_cell.angle_beta   90.00
_cell.angle_gamma   90.00
#
_symmetry.space_group_name_H-M   'P 1'
#
loop_
_entity.id
_entity.type
_entity.pdbx_description
1 polymer ?
#
loop_
_entity_poly.entity_id
_entity_poly.type
_entity_poly.pdbx_seq_one_letter_code
_entity_poly.pdbx_strand_id
1 'polypeptide(L)'
;NNFVNSYNICIDEDTTPKKFIERVRQAIQTNGKYCVSMELKAGKNTYALFFIGKNLYGVEKFLEVRDKCQDNDPTQNLFILPDTPEGQLEQRIKEKNINNKELYEWCLTNNFSKKQLMAALRLLQNKYGLKKDFKNCKENKSAYYVGYDYYIGKKKEEINFHF
;
A
#
# COMPACT_ATOMS: atom_id res chain seq x y z
N ASN A 1 17.90 -6.51 -23.33
CA ASN A 1 17.01 -5.51 -22.69
C ASN A 1 17.77 -4.75 -21.61
N ASN A 2 18.34 -3.58 -21.98
CA ASN A 2 19.22 -2.81 -21.10
C ASN A 2 18.60 -2.45 -19.74
N PHE A 3 17.28 -2.18 -19.68
CA PHE A 3 16.59 -1.82 -18.43
C PHE A 3 16.56 -2.99 -17.42
N VAL A 4 16.18 -4.18 -17.86
CA VAL A 4 16.11 -5.38 -17.01
C VAL A 4 17.46 -5.70 -16.40
N ASN A 5 18.52 -5.60 -17.21
CA ASN A 5 19.90 -5.85 -16.76
C ASN A 5 20.43 -4.77 -15.82
N SER A 6 20.12 -3.48 -16.07
CA SER A 6 20.59 -2.38 -15.21
C SER A 6 19.96 -2.38 -13.82
N TYR A 7 18.78 -2.99 -13.65
CA TYR A 7 18.12 -3.14 -12.36
C TYR A 7 18.21 -4.56 -11.79
N ASN A 8 18.96 -5.47 -12.41
CA ASN A 8 19.10 -6.88 -12.01
C ASN A 8 17.75 -7.58 -11.82
N ILE A 9 16.78 -7.30 -12.70
CA ILE A 9 15.44 -7.88 -12.63
C ILE A 9 15.49 -9.31 -13.17
N CYS A 10 15.28 -10.28 -12.29
CA CYS A 10 15.22 -11.69 -12.67
C CYS A 10 13.90 -11.99 -13.43
N ILE A 11 14.01 -12.62 -14.58
CA ILE A 11 12.89 -13.14 -15.35
C ILE A 11 13.08 -14.65 -15.49
N ASP A 12 12.17 -15.43 -14.99
CA ASP A 12 12.12 -16.88 -15.06
C ASP A 12 10.86 -17.33 -15.80
N GLU A 13 10.75 -18.64 -16.08
CA GLU A 13 9.63 -19.22 -16.83
C GLU A 13 8.28 -19.01 -16.12
N ASP A 14 8.30 -18.87 -14.77
CA ASP A 14 7.10 -18.65 -13.94
C ASP A 14 6.79 -17.15 -13.73
N THR A 15 7.49 -16.24 -14.42
CA THR A 15 7.28 -14.81 -14.27
C THR A 15 6.02 -14.34 -14.97
N THR A 16 4.93 -14.25 -14.23
CA THR A 16 3.68 -13.63 -14.70
C THR A 16 3.86 -12.10 -14.87
N PRO A 17 3.02 -11.43 -15.70
CA PRO A 17 3.05 -9.96 -15.82
C PRO A 17 2.97 -9.25 -14.47
N LYS A 18 2.13 -9.72 -13.56
CA LYS A 18 2.00 -9.17 -12.20
C LYS A 18 3.30 -9.30 -11.39
N LYS A 19 3.92 -10.48 -11.39
CA LYS A 19 5.22 -10.70 -10.73
C LYS A 19 6.31 -9.82 -11.33
N PHE A 20 6.33 -9.65 -12.65
CA PHE A 20 7.29 -8.78 -13.32
C PHE A 20 7.13 -7.32 -12.91
N ILE A 21 5.90 -6.79 -12.89
CA ILE A 21 5.60 -5.44 -12.45
C ILE A 21 6.08 -5.21 -11.02
N GLU A 22 5.82 -6.16 -10.13
CA GLU A 22 6.26 -6.10 -8.73
C GLU A 22 7.79 -6.10 -8.60
N ARG A 23 8.50 -6.96 -9.33
CA ARG A 23 9.97 -6.98 -9.37
C ARG A 23 10.57 -5.65 -9.86
N VAL A 24 9.96 -5.07 -10.91
CA VAL A 24 10.36 -3.74 -11.42
C VAL A 24 10.16 -2.68 -10.34
N ARG A 25 9.02 -2.66 -9.67
CA ARG A 25 8.70 -1.72 -8.59
C ARG A 25 9.72 -1.81 -7.46
N GLN A 26 9.99 -3.01 -6.96
CA GLN A 26 10.94 -3.26 -5.89
C GLN A 26 12.36 -2.84 -6.27
N ALA A 27 12.81 -3.16 -7.48
CA ALA A 27 14.13 -2.79 -7.97
C ALA A 27 14.34 -1.25 -8.05
N ILE A 28 13.28 -0.51 -8.38
CA ILE A 28 13.32 0.96 -8.38
C ILE A 28 13.34 1.51 -6.96
N GLN A 29 12.58 0.91 -6.04
CA GLN A 29 12.51 1.34 -4.63
C GLN A 29 13.85 1.18 -3.90
N THR A 30 14.63 0.14 -4.20
CA THR A 30 15.97 -0.05 -3.60
C THR A 30 16.94 1.08 -3.88
N ASN A 31 16.65 1.93 -4.87
CA ASN A 31 17.45 3.12 -5.21
C ASN A 31 16.99 4.41 -4.48
N GLY A 32 16.28 4.29 -3.34
CA GLY A 32 15.87 5.42 -2.52
C GLY A 32 14.76 6.28 -3.13
N LYS A 33 13.96 5.71 -4.04
CA LYS A 33 12.79 6.34 -4.64
C LYS A 33 11.54 5.55 -4.30
N TYR A 34 10.43 6.24 -4.08
CA TYR A 34 9.13 5.57 -4.02
C TYR A 34 8.70 5.18 -5.43
N CYS A 35 8.24 3.95 -5.60
CA CYS A 35 7.71 3.46 -6.86
C CYS A 35 6.39 2.73 -6.62
N VAL A 36 5.33 3.18 -7.27
CA VAL A 36 4.02 2.53 -7.27
C VAL A 36 3.54 2.32 -8.69
N SER A 37 2.61 1.39 -8.87
CA SER A 37 2.18 1.00 -10.20
C SER A 37 0.67 0.87 -10.32
N MET A 38 0.20 0.97 -11.55
CA MET A 38 -1.16 0.70 -11.98
C MET A 38 -1.12 -0.19 -13.22
N GLU A 39 -1.90 -1.26 -13.23
CA GLU A 39 -2.09 -2.09 -14.41
C GLU A 39 -3.20 -1.51 -15.29
N LEU A 40 -2.96 -1.51 -16.59
CA LEU A 40 -3.90 -1.08 -17.62
C LEU A 40 -4.11 -2.23 -18.59
N LYS A 41 -5.35 -2.59 -18.84
CA LYS A 41 -5.72 -3.59 -19.85
C LYS A 41 -6.25 -2.92 -21.10
N ALA A 42 -5.68 -3.28 -22.25
CA ALA A 42 -6.18 -2.84 -23.57
C ALA A 42 -6.26 -4.05 -24.51
N GLY A 43 -7.47 -4.58 -24.68
CA GLY A 43 -7.71 -5.82 -25.39
C GLY A 43 -7.01 -7.01 -24.71
N LYS A 44 -6.11 -7.68 -25.44
CA LYS A 44 -5.32 -8.82 -24.92
C LYS A 44 -4.03 -8.39 -24.22
N ASN A 45 -3.67 -7.12 -24.28
CA ASN A 45 -2.40 -6.62 -23.75
C ASN A 45 -2.59 -6.06 -22.35
N THR A 46 -1.60 -6.31 -21.50
CA THR A 46 -1.47 -5.69 -20.16
C THR A 46 -0.29 -4.72 -20.19
N TYR A 47 -0.54 -3.50 -19.78
CA TYR A 47 0.45 -2.45 -19.62
C TYR A 47 0.59 -2.11 -18.15
N ALA A 48 1.75 -1.62 -17.76
CA ALA A 48 1.96 -1.08 -16.42
C ALA A 48 2.41 0.39 -16.51
N LEU A 49 1.73 1.24 -15.77
CA LEU A 49 2.16 2.61 -15.55
C LEU A 49 2.84 2.70 -14.18
N PHE A 50 4.07 3.21 -14.15
CA PHE A 50 4.82 3.41 -12.92
C PHE A 50 4.90 4.89 -12.58
N PHE A 51 4.59 5.22 -11.33
CA PHE A 51 4.89 6.53 -10.75
C PHE A 51 6.13 6.40 -9.87
N ILE A 52 7.14 7.22 -10.15
CA ILE A 52 8.41 7.25 -9.42
C ILE A 52 8.58 8.63 -8.81
N GLY A 53 8.75 8.70 -7.51
CA GLY A 53 8.87 9.97 -6.79
C GLY A 53 9.75 9.88 -5.55
N LYS A 54 10.10 11.03 -5.00
CA LYS A 54 10.85 11.17 -3.74
C LYS A 54 9.94 11.55 -2.55
N ASN A 55 8.65 11.73 -2.78
CA ASN A 55 7.69 12.26 -1.81
C ASN A 55 6.45 11.37 -1.75
N LEU A 56 6.09 10.93 -0.55
CA LEU A 56 4.90 10.11 -0.30
C LEU A 56 3.59 10.82 -0.64
N TYR A 57 3.53 12.15 -0.62
CA TYR A 57 2.33 12.86 -1.06
C TYR A 57 2.00 12.60 -2.54
N GLY A 58 3.01 12.65 -3.40
CA GLY A 58 2.85 12.30 -4.82
C GLY A 58 2.40 10.86 -5.02
N VAL A 59 2.96 9.92 -4.22
CA VAL A 59 2.54 8.52 -4.21
C VAL A 59 1.08 8.38 -3.81
N GLU A 60 0.66 9.04 -2.71
CA GLU A 60 -0.74 9.02 -2.26
C GLU A 60 -1.68 9.52 -3.38
N LYS A 61 -1.33 10.63 -4.04
CA LYS A 61 -2.15 11.19 -5.12
C LYS A 61 -2.24 10.28 -6.33
N PHE A 62 -1.15 9.64 -6.74
CA PHE A 62 -1.18 8.64 -7.81
C PHE A 62 -2.11 7.46 -7.47
N LEU A 63 -2.01 6.93 -6.26
CA LEU A 63 -2.85 5.81 -5.81
C LEU A 63 -4.33 6.20 -5.69
N GLU A 64 -4.64 7.44 -5.29
CA GLU A 64 -6.01 7.96 -5.31
C GLU A 64 -6.59 8.00 -6.74
N VAL A 65 -5.79 8.40 -7.73
CA VAL A 65 -6.20 8.40 -9.14
C VAL A 65 -6.39 6.98 -9.64
N ARG A 66 -5.46 6.07 -9.34
CA ARG A 66 -5.58 4.65 -9.66
C ARG A 66 -6.89 4.06 -9.16
N ASP A 67 -7.21 4.29 -7.89
CA ASP A 67 -8.45 3.76 -7.29
C ASP A 67 -9.70 4.28 -8.02
N LYS A 68 -9.73 5.56 -8.38
CA LYS A 68 -10.83 6.14 -9.17
C LYS A 68 -10.98 5.50 -10.56
N CYS A 69 -9.86 5.14 -11.20
CA CYS A 69 -9.88 4.47 -12.50
C CYS A 69 -10.36 3.01 -12.37
N GLN A 70 -10.08 2.36 -11.25
CA GLN A 70 -10.43 0.96 -11.00
C GLN A 70 -11.83 0.76 -10.39
N ASP A 71 -12.38 1.74 -9.68
CA ASP A 71 -13.73 1.68 -9.09
C ASP A 71 -14.85 1.46 -10.15
N ASN A 72 -14.54 1.62 -11.43
CA ASN A 72 -15.45 1.33 -12.54
C ASN A 72 -15.37 -0.12 -13.08
N ASP A 73 -14.54 -0.98 -12.50
CA ASP A 73 -14.43 -2.38 -12.91
C ASP A 73 -15.26 -3.28 -11.96
N PRO A 74 -16.41 -3.83 -12.43
CA PRO A 74 -17.31 -4.65 -11.62
C PRO A 74 -16.73 -6.02 -11.24
N THR A 75 -15.51 -6.36 -11.68
CA THR A 75 -14.90 -7.69 -11.47
C THR A 75 -13.99 -7.78 -10.26
N GLN A 76 -13.91 -6.76 -9.40
CA GLN A 76 -13.10 -6.82 -8.18
C GLN A 76 -13.75 -7.75 -7.15
N ASN A 77 -13.27 -8.99 -7.13
CA ASN A 77 -13.69 -10.01 -6.16
C ASN A 77 -13.19 -9.70 -4.75
N LEU A 78 -14.12 -9.66 -3.82
CA LEU A 78 -13.98 -9.49 -2.36
C LEU A 78 -13.41 -10.73 -1.64
N PHE A 79 -12.46 -11.46 -2.20
CA PHE A 79 -11.84 -12.58 -1.51
C PHE A 79 -10.54 -12.18 -0.83
N ILE A 80 -10.48 -12.40 0.49
CA ILE A 80 -9.27 -12.24 1.31
C ILE A 80 -8.30 -13.37 0.96
N LEU A 81 -7.36 -13.08 0.07
CA LEU A 81 -6.21 -13.93 -0.18
C LEU A 81 -5.02 -13.40 0.62
N PRO A 82 -3.99 -14.20 0.93
CA PRO A 82 -2.78 -13.73 1.63
C PRO A 82 -2.11 -12.51 0.97
N ASP A 83 -2.33 -12.33 -0.32
CA ASP A 83 -1.84 -11.20 -1.11
C ASP A 83 -2.74 -9.95 -1.05
N THR A 84 -3.82 -9.96 -0.26
CA THR A 84 -4.68 -8.79 -0.09
C THR A 84 -4.06 -7.78 0.89
N PRO A 85 -4.44 -6.49 0.80
CA PRO A 85 -3.99 -5.49 1.75
C PRO A 85 -4.26 -5.88 3.21
N GLU A 86 -5.39 -6.52 3.46
CA GLU A 86 -5.81 -6.95 4.80
C GLU A 86 -4.91 -8.04 5.36
N GLY A 87 -4.59 -9.08 4.57
CA GLY A 87 -3.73 -10.18 4.99
C GLY A 87 -2.31 -9.74 5.25
N GLN A 88 -1.74 -8.93 4.37
CA GLN A 88 -0.40 -8.39 4.54
C GLN A 88 -0.32 -7.40 5.72
N LEU A 89 -1.36 -6.59 5.92
CA LEU A 89 -1.46 -5.67 7.04
C LEU A 89 -1.58 -6.40 8.37
N GLU A 90 -2.41 -7.44 8.44
CA GLU A 90 -2.56 -8.29 9.63
C GLU A 90 -1.22 -8.89 10.03
N GLN A 91 -0.51 -9.51 9.08
CA GLN A 91 0.82 -10.05 9.31
C GLN A 91 1.79 -8.98 9.82
N ARG A 92 1.83 -7.83 9.16
CA ARG A 92 2.73 -6.74 9.53
C ARG A 92 2.50 -6.22 10.95
N ILE A 93 1.23 -6.11 11.39
CA ILE A 93 0.90 -5.65 12.73
C ILE A 93 1.25 -6.73 13.78
N LYS A 94 1.06 -8.02 13.45
CA LYS A 94 1.42 -9.14 14.33
C LYS A 94 2.93 -9.27 14.54
N GLU A 95 3.72 -9.01 13.51
CA GLU A 95 5.18 -9.07 13.58
C GLU A 95 5.77 -7.97 14.46
N LYS A 96 5.15 -6.79 14.43
CA LYS A 96 5.63 -5.62 15.16
C LYS A 96 4.48 -4.64 15.40
N ASN A 97 4.31 -4.20 16.65
CA ASN A 97 3.46 -3.06 16.93
C ASN A 97 3.89 -1.87 16.06
N ILE A 98 2.96 -1.30 15.32
CA ILE A 98 3.23 -0.29 14.31
C ILE A 98 2.41 0.97 14.58
N ASN A 99 3.04 2.14 14.48
CA ASN A 99 2.32 3.40 14.64
C ASN A 99 1.67 3.85 13.30
N ASN A 100 0.78 4.83 13.40
CA ASN A 100 0.04 5.34 12.25
C ASN A 100 0.92 5.97 11.15
N LYS A 101 2.10 6.49 11.48
CA LYS A 101 3.04 7.06 10.51
C LYS A 101 3.77 5.95 9.74
N GLU A 102 4.34 4.99 10.47
CA GLU A 102 4.99 3.82 9.89
C GLU A 102 4.01 3.01 9.03
N LEU A 103 2.76 2.89 9.51
CA LEU A 103 1.70 2.19 8.79
C LEU A 103 1.33 2.88 7.48
N TYR A 104 1.25 4.21 7.49
CA TYR A 104 0.98 5.00 6.29
C TYR A 104 2.09 4.82 5.25
N GLU A 105 3.36 4.96 5.66
CA GLU A 105 4.50 4.78 4.78
C GLU A 105 4.54 3.35 4.20
N TRP A 106 4.41 2.34 5.07
CA TRP A 106 4.39 0.93 4.65
C TRP A 106 3.29 0.67 3.61
N CYS A 107 2.08 1.18 3.85
CA CYS A 107 0.96 1.01 2.96
C CYS A 107 1.25 1.54 1.54
N LEU A 108 1.70 2.79 1.45
CA LEU A 108 1.97 3.43 0.17
C LEU A 108 3.16 2.77 -0.55
N THR A 109 4.21 2.38 0.17
CA THR A 109 5.39 1.72 -0.42
C THR A 109 5.07 0.31 -0.91
N ASN A 110 4.06 -0.35 -0.34
CA ASN A 110 3.55 -1.63 -0.81
C ASN A 110 2.42 -1.51 -1.85
N ASN A 111 2.30 -0.35 -2.49
CA ASN A 111 1.33 -0.10 -3.57
C ASN A 111 -0.14 -0.18 -3.14
N PHE A 112 -0.42 0.01 -1.84
CA PHE A 112 -1.78 0.10 -1.32
C PHE A 112 -2.18 1.55 -1.13
N SER A 113 -3.40 1.89 -1.51
CA SER A 113 -3.93 3.23 -1.30
C SER A 113 -4.38 3.44 0.15
N LYS A 114 -4.49 4.71 0.54
CA LYS A 114 -5.09 5.07 1.83
C LYS A 114 -6.53 4.56 1.97
N LYS A 115 -7.32 4.52 0.89
CA LYS A 115 -8.68 3.94 0.89
C LYS A 115 -8.64 2.46 1.26
N GLN A 116 -7.73 1.69 0.65
CA GLN A 116 -7.51 0.28 0.96
C GLN A 116 -7.04 0.08 2.41
N LEU A 117 -6.08 0.88 2.88
CA LEU A 117 -5.61 0.83 4.25
C LEU A 117 -6.75 1.08 5.25
N MET A 118 -7.57 2.09 5.02
CA MET A 118 -8.70 2.40 5.92
C MET A 118 -9.76 1.29 5.93
N ALA A 119 -10.02 0.65 4.79
CA ALA A 119 -10.92 -0.50 4.70
C ALA A 119 -10.36 -1.70 5.48
N ALA A 120 -9.07 -2.01 5.29
CA ALA A 120 -8.37 -3.09 5.98
C ALA A 120 -8.37 -2.89 7.51
N LEU A 121 -8.03 -1.69 8.00
CA LEU A 121 -8.05 -1.39 9.43
C LEU A 121 -9.44 -1.56 10.06
N ARG A 122 -10.49 -1.14 9.36
CA ARG A 122 -11.88 -1.35 9.82
C ARG A 122 -12.23 -2.84 9.90
N LEU A 123 -11.85 -3.61 8.88
CA LEU A 123 -12.07 -5.05 8.86
C LEU A 123 -11.33 -5.74 10.00
N LEU A 124 -10.05 -5.43 10.19
CA LEU A 124 -9.22 -6.00 11.25
C LEU A 124 -9.76 -5.65 12.65
N GLN A 125 -10.23 -4.40 12.85
CA GLN A 125 -10.83 -3.99 14.10
C GLN A 125 -12.15 -4.73 14.37
N ASN A 126 -13.00 -4.87 13.36
CA ASN A 126 -14.34 -5.44 13.55
C ASN A 126 -14.35 -6.97 13.67
N LYS A 127 -13.45 -7.66 12.95
CA LYS A 127 -13.47 -9.13 12.86
C LYS A 127 -12.33 -9.82 13.57
N TYR A 128 -11.18 -9.15 13.73
CA TYR A 128 -9.94 -9.80 14.19
C TYR A 128 -9.38 -9.20 15.47
N GLY A 129 -10.10 -8.28 16.10
CA GLY A 129 -9.76 -7.77 17.43
C GLY A 129 -8.57 -6.79 17.44
N LEU A 130 -8.28 -6.10 16.32
CA LEU A 130 -7.27 -5.05 16.26
C LEU A 130 -7.54 -3.97 17.31
N LYS A 131 -6.56 -3.70 18.14
CA LYS A 131 -6.59 -2.69 19.21
C LYS A 131 -5.79 -1.46 18.83
N LYS A 132 -6.05 -0.37 19.51
CA LYS A 132 -5.43 0.93 19.29
C LYS A 132 -5.04 1.57 20.62
N ASP A 133 -3.77 1.93 20.76
CA ASP A 133 -3.27 2.73 21.88
C ASP A 133 -3.07 4.17 21.41
N PHE A 134 -3.82 5.08 22.00
CA PHE A 134 -3.79 6.49 21.65
C PHE A 134 -2.72 7.23 22.44
N LYS A 135 -1.83 7.94 21.72
CA LYS A 135 -0.82 8.80 22.30
C LYS A 135 -1.05 10.25 21.85
N ASN A 136 -0.90 11.17 22.78
CA ASN A 136 -1.04 12.62 22.54
C ASN A 136 -2.40 13.06 21.97
N CYS A 137 -3.45 12.24 22.14
CA CYS A 137 -4.79 12.57 21.68
C CYS A 137 -5.86 11.85 22.53
N LYS A 138 -7.09 12.35 22.45
CA LYS A 138 -8.23 11.68 23.08
C LYS A 138 -8.59 10.41 22.32
N GLU A 139 -8.98 9.39 23.06
CA GLU A 139 -9.47 8.14 22.48
C GLU A 139 -10.66 8.38 21.55
N ASN A 140 -10.55 7.89 20.32
CA ASN A 140 -11.62 7.91 19.34
C ASN A 140 -11.63 6.58 18.56
N LYS A 141 -12.62 5.72 18.88
CA LYS A 141 -12.71 4.37 18.31
C LYS A 141 -12.82 4.34 16.80
N SER A 142 -13.37 5.38 16.16
CA SER A 142 -13.50 5.47 14.70
C SER A 142 -12.29 6.10 14.01
N ALA A 143 -11.40 6.76 14.75
CA ALA A 143 -10.24 7.43 14.17
C ALA A 143 -9.04 6.48 14.03
N TYR A 144 -8.29 6.63 12.93
CA TYR A 144 -7.03 5.95 12.69
C TYR A 144 -5.85 6.91 12.51
N TYR A 145 -6.11 8.19 12.33
CA TYR A 145 -5.12 9.27 12.18
C TYR A 145 -4.01 8.95 11.15
N VAL A 146 -4.41 8.34 10.02
CA VAL A 146 -3.52 7.94 8.93
C VAL A 146 -3.60 8.95 7.79
N GLY A 147 -2.45 9.42 7.31
CA GLY A 147 -2.36 10.34 6.18
C GLY A 147 -1.12 11.20 6.21
N TYR A 148 -0.90 11.94 5.12
CA TYR A 148 0.30 12.73 4.92
C TYR A 148 0.56 13.77 6.02
N ASP A 149 -0.48 14.49 6.48
CA ASP A 149 -0.30 15.50 7.55
C ASP A 149 0.16 14.91 8.88
N TYR A 150 -0.26 13.68 9.20
CA TYR A 150 0.24 12.96 10.38
C TYR A 150 1.66 12.47 10.15
N TYR A 151 1.95 11.93 8.96
CA TYR A 151 3.26 11.43 8.58
C TYR A 151 4.35 12.51 8.72
N ILE A 152 4.12 13.71 8.19
CA ILE A 152 5.07 14.83 8.26
C ILE A 152 5.03 15.61 9.59
N GLY A 153 4.19 15.20 10.53
CA GLY A 153 4.10 15.80 11.86
C GLY A 153 3.37 17.15 11.94
N LYS A 154 2.62 17.56 10.91
CA LYS A 154 1.72 18.72 11.00
C LYS A 154 0.61 18.47 12.01
N LYS A 155 0.11 17.24 12.07
CA LYS A 155 -0.83 16.73 13.08
C LYS A 155 -0.06 15.80 14.01
N LYS A 156 -0.32 15.92 15.34
CA LYS A 156 0.49 15.28 16.38
C LYS A 156 -0.13 13.99 16.94
N GLU A 157 -1.35 13.67 16.55
CA GLU A 157 -2.05 12.49 17.02
C GLU A 157 -1.30 11.23 16.56
N GLU A 158 -1.01 10.38 17.51
CA GLU A 158 -0.32 9.12 17.28
C GLU A 158 -1.15 7.95 17.83
N ILE A 159 -1.23 6.88 17.06
CA ILE A 159 -1.87 5.63 17.43
C ILE A 159 -0.89 4.50 17.17
N ASN A 160 -0.77 3.59 18.13
CA ASN A 160 -0.13 2.29 17.91
C ASN A 160 -1.21 1.23 17.69
N PHE A 161 -0.99 0.37 16.70
CA PHE A 161 -1.86 -0.75 16.37
C PHE A 161 -1.22 -2.06 16.83
N HIS A 162 -2.04 -2.94 17.44
CA HIS A 162 -1.63 -4.27 17.91
C HIS A 162 -2.83 -5.22 17.98
N PHE A 163 -2.56 -6.53 18.12
CA PHE A 163 -3.57 -7.55 18.35
C PHE A 163 -3.61 -8.01 19.81
#